data_aca7aa38e3e8f8e8275d24036fe6006a
#
_entry.id   aca7aa38e3e8f8e8275d24036fe6006a
#
_cell.length_a   1.000
_cell.length_b   1.000
_cell.length_c   1.000
_cell.angle_alpha   90.00
_cell.angle_beta   90.00
_cell.angle_gamma   90.00
#
_symmetry.space_group_name_H-M   'P 1'
#
loop_
_entity.id
_entity.type
_entity.pdbx_description
1 polymer ?
#
loop_
_entity_poly.entity_id
_entity_poly.type
_entity_poly.pdbx_seq_one_letter_code
_entity_poly.pdbx_strand_id
1 'polypeptide(L)'
;MERTSHRPSCAKRLRVDSIRQGEPFNEIAQTIHDHCAVSRLRAQRLARGLTLKNAAEGLNSLGAGRGDAPRVDGDQLGHWETDRQPRPATVGLLCEFYECTPQDLGFGYTAAAIPTSSPALVLAGQPPSLPVALREPFAADSLEQQVDAARRSVDRTLAVGTVSATQLDLLDEQVLWSREQYVYTPPAPMIKTLLGHLSEVEDLAGHRQPAAVQVRLSELTAMLSTLMADALMKLGHLTRSQSWYATARNAADDSGNTELRARVRAQAAMLPFYYGPLEAAVSLSREARIICRGRPSATAAFASAAEARALAKLGDAEGAEAALRYAAAAFEQSGAGGPTDNDAFGFPERRFRLYESGTLTALGRTGQARRVQEAALHLYPKRTGIDPALLNFEAALCLAHERNPTEACQLASATYLRIIPEHRTPIVEERAREVIGALPPGAQTGRAARELREILALPPGQM
;
A
#
# COMPACT_ATOMS: atom_id res chain seq x y z
N MET A 1 -18.96 18.80 14.42
CA MET A 1 -18.57 17.44 13.91
C MET A 1 -17.31 17.61 13.11
N GLU A 2 -16.16 17.19 13.66
CA GLU A 2 -14.87 17.21 12.95
C GLU A 2 -14.96 16.29 11.72
N ARG A 3 -14.66 16.84 10.55
CA ARG A 3 -14.52 16.09 9.32
C ARG A 3 -13.23 15.25 9.42
N THR A 4 -13.35 14.00 9.87
CA THR A 4 -12.26 13.05 9.77
C THR A 4 -12.01 12.77 8.30
N SER A 5 -10.83 13.10 7.79
CA SER A 5 -10.37 12.75 6.44
C SER A 5 -10.39 11.23 6.29
N HIS A 6 -11.32 10.71 5.49
CA HIS A 6 -11.44 9.29 5.23
C HIS A 6 -10.39 8.82 4.22
N ARG A 7 -9.66 7.75 4.53
CA ARG A 7 -8.63 7.15 3.66
C ARG A 7 -9.26 6.35 2.53
N PRO A 8 -8.59 6.18 1.39
CA PRO A 8 -9.06 5.34 0.26
C PRO A 8 -9.43 3.91 0.67
N SER A 9 -8.76 3.35 1.67
CA SER A 9 -9.08 2.04 2.26
C SER A 9 -10.48 1.97 2.87
N CYS A 10 -11.07 3.10 3.27
CA CYS A 10 -12.43 3.15 3.80
C CYS A 10 -13.47 2.88 2.71
N ALA A 11 -13.36 3.55 1.57
CA ALA A 11 -14.24 3.33 0.43
C ALA A 11 -14.13 1.89 -0.12
N LYS A 12 -12.91 1.32 -0.13
CA LYS A 12 -12.72 -0.08 -0.52
C LYS A 12 -13.44 -1.03 0.43
N ARG A 13 -13.35 -0.84 1.74
CA ARG A 13 -14.04 -1.68 2.73
C ARG A 13 -15.54 -1.60 2.53
N LEU A 14 -16.11 -0.39 2.45
CA LEU A 14 -17.53 -0.20 2.21
C LEU A 14 -17.98 -0.91 0.93
N ARG A 15 -17.26 -0.73 -0.18
CA ARG A 15 -17.54 -1.43 -1.44
C ARG A 15 -17.59 -2.95 -1.27
N VAL A 16 -16.60 -3.54 -0.59
CA VAL A 16 -16.52 -5.00 -0.41
C VAL A 16 -17.70 -5.50 0.44
N ASP A 17 -18.06 -4.77 1.49
CA ASP A 17 -19.15 -5.14 2.37
C ASP A 17 -20.51 -5.02 1.66
N SER A 18 -20.74 -3.94 0.93
CA SER A 18 -21.97 -3.73 0.14
C SER A 18 -22.12 -4.72 -1.02
N ILE A 19 -21.04 -5.07 -1.73
CA ILE A 19 -21.07 -6.12 -2.77
C ILE A 19 -21.48 -7.47 -2.17
N ARG A 20 -21.01 -7.79 -0.97
CA ARG A 20 -21.42 -9.04 -0.27
C ARG A 20 -22.91 -9.06 0.08
N GLN A 21 -23.50 -7.89 0.29
CA GLN A 21 -24.92 -7.71 0.58
C GLN A 21 -25.78 -7.68 -0.69
N GLY A 22 -25.14 -7.68 -1.87
CA GLY A 22 -25.83 -7.65 -3.17
C GLY A 22 -26.35 -6.27 -3.57
N GLU A 23 -25.82 -5.19 -2.97
CA GLU A 23 -26.25 -3.83 -3.29
C GLU A 23 -25.82 -3.41 -4.70
N PRO A 24 -26.66 -2.66 -5.42
CA PRO A 24 -26.32 -2.13 -6.74
C PRO A 24 -25.26 -1.01 -6.64
N PHE A 25 -24.44 -0.84 -7.68
CA PHE A 25 -23.32 0.12 -7.66
C PHE A 25 -23.73 1.56 -7.33
N ASN A 26 -24.93 1.99 -7.67
CA ASN A 26 -25.41 3.35 -7.36
C ASN A 26 -25.68 3.53 -5.86
N GLU A 27 -26.17 2.52 -5.16
CA GLU A 27 -26.35 2.53 -3.70
C GLU A 27 -25.00 2.46 -2.99
N ILE A 28 -24.07 1.63 -3.48
CA ILE A 28 -22.69 1.59 -3.00
C ILE A 28 -22.03 2.95 -3.14
N ALA A 29 -22.23 3.62 -4.29
CA ALA A 29 -21.69 4.95 -4.54
C ALA A 29 -22.28 5.99 -3.55
N GLN A 30 -23.59 5.94 -3.28
CA GLN A 30 -24.22 6.82 -2.32
C GLN A 30 -23.66 6.60 -0.91
N THR A 31 -23.50 5.35 -0.48
CA THR A 31 -22.90 4.99 0.82
C THR A 31 -21.47 5.51 0.94
N ILE A 32 -20.67 5.38 -0.12
CA ILE A 32 -19.28 5.89 -0.15
C ILE A 32 -19.30 7.44 -0.13
N HIS A 33 -20.18 8.09 -0.88
CA HIS A 33 -20.31 9.55 -0.88
C HIS A 33 -20.60 10.08 0.53
N ASP A 34 -21.60 9.54 1.19
CA ASP A 34 -22.07 10.00 2.50
C ASP A 34 -21.06 9.73 3.62
N HIS A 35 -20.44 8.54 3.59
CA HIS A 35 -19.51 8.13 4.63
C HIS A 35 -18.11 8.75 4.47
N CYS A 36 -17.60 8.80 3.23
CA CYS A 36 -16.24 9.27 2.96
C CYS A 36 -16.16 10.76 2.61
N ALA A 37 -17.31 11.46 2.49
CA ALA A 37 -17.38 12.87 2.10
C ALA A 37 -16.63 13.19 0.78
N VAL A 38 -16.61 12.24 -0.16
CA VAL A 38 -16.05 12.42 -1.50
C VAL A 38 -17.13 12.89 -2.49
N SER A 39 -16.73 13.48 -3.63
CA SER A 39 -17.71 13.88 -4.66
C SER A 39 -18.50 12.68 -5.17
N ARG A 40 -19.71 12.92 -5.69
CA ARG A 40 -20.57 11.86 -6.25
C ARG A 40 -19.91 11.16 -7.42
N LEU A 41 -19.24 11.90 -8.33
CA LEU A 41 -18.50 11.30 -9.45
C LEU A 41 -17.39 10.38 -8.92
N ARG A 42 -16.60 10.82 -7.94
CA ARG A 42 -15.56 9.99 -7.32
C ARG A 42 -16.16 8.76 -6.64
N ALA A 43 -17.28 8.90 -5.96
CA ALA A 43 -17.98 7.80 -5.31
C ALA A 43 -18.43 6.72 -6.33
N GLN A 44 -18.93 7.13 -7.50
CA GLN A 44 -19.30 6.21 -8.60
C GLN A 44 -18.10 5.41 -9.10
N ARG A 45 -16.94 6.05 -9.26
CA ARG A 45 -15.71 5.36 -9.67
C ARG A 45 -15.24 4.37 -8.59
N LEU A 46 -15.21 4.80 -7.32
CA LEU A 46 -14.76 3.99 -6.21
C LEU A 46 -15.69 2.79 -5.93
N ALA A 47 -17.00 2.95 -6.13
CA ALA A 47 -17.99 1.86 -6.03
C ALA A 47 -17.68 0.73 -7.03
N ARG A 48 -17.18 1.06 -8.20
CA ARG A 48 -16.79 0.09 -9.24
C ARG A 48 -15.34 -0.39 -9.11
N GLY A 49 -14.59 0.16 -8.15
CA GLY A 49 -13.19 -0.21 -7.90
C GLY A 49 -12.22 0.22 -8.99
N LEU A 50 -12.57 1.25 -9.75
CA LEU A 50 -11.76 1.74 -10.85
C LEU A 50 -10.73 2.76 -10.35
N THR A 51 -9.51 2.70 -10.89
CA THR A 51 -8.54 3.79 -10.82
C THR A 51 -8.92 4.90 -11.79
N LEU A 52 -8.39 6.11 -11.61
CA LEU A 52 -8.62 7.19 -12.58
C LEU A 52 -8.18 6.80 -14.00
N LYS A 53 -7.04 6.12 -14.10
CA LYS A 53 -6.52 5.61 -15.37
C LYS A 53 -7.47 4.61 -16.03
N ASN A 54 -7.92 3.60 -15.28
CA ASN A 54 -8.82 2.57 -15.83
C ASN A 54 -10.19 3.14 -16.21
N ALA A 55 -10.69 4.12 -15.45
CA ALA A 55 -11.93 4.80 -15.77
C ALA A 55 -11.78 5.67 -17.03
N ALA A 56 -10.66 6.38 -17.18
CA ALA A 56 -10.37 7.16 -18.40
C ALA A 56 -10.20 6.26 -19.63
N GLU A 57 -9.52 5.14 -19.50
CA GLU A 57 -9.40 4.13 -20.58
C GLU A 57 -10.75 3.55 -20.96
N GLY A 58 -11.61 3.24 -19.99
CA GLY A 58 -12.97 2.75 -20.22
C GLY A 58 -13.85 3.78 -20.93
N LEU A 59 -13.78 5.06 -20.51
CA LEU A 59 -14.48 6.17 -21.17
C LEU A 59 -14.03 6.37 -22.61
N ASN A 60 -12.72 6.32 -22.87
CA ASN A 60 -12.18 6.43 -24.21
C ASN A 60 -12.59 5.24 -25.10
N SER A 61 -12.65 4.04 -24.52
CA SER A 61 -13.11 2.84 -25.24
C SER A 61 -14.61 2.94 -25.60
N LEU A 62 -15.43 3.46 -24.69
CA LEU A 62 -16.85 3.71 -24.94
C LEU A 62 -17.07 4.80 -26.00
N GLY A 63 -16.21 5.83 -26.00
CA GLY A 63 -16.21 6.90 -27.00
C GLY A 63 -15.61 6.51 -28.35
N ALA A 64 -14.88 5.38 -28.43
CA ALA A 64 -14.24 4.93 -29.65
C ALA A 64 -15.29 4.62 -30.74
N GLY A 65 -15.23 5.36 -31.84
CA GLY A 65 -16.22 5.27 -32.93
C GLY A 65 -17.23 6.44 -33.00
N ARG A 66 -17.19 7.34 -32.02
CA ARG A 66 -17.97 8.60 -32.06
C ARG A 66 -17.01 9.72 -32.44
N GLY A 67 -17.26 10.35 -33.59
CA GLY A 67 -16.34 11.36 -34.16
C GLY A 67 -16.14 12.63 -33.31
N ASP A 68 -17.00 12.86 -32.32
CA ASP A 68 -17.01 14.00 -31.40
C ASP A 68 -16.79 13.65 -29.92
N ALA A 69 -16.48 12.38 -29.63
CA ALA A 69 -16.24 11.97 -28.24
C ALA A 69 -14.97 12.62 -27.68
N PRO A 70 -15.03 13.28 -26.52
CA PRO A 70 -13.87 13.88 -25.90
C PRO A 70 -12.89 12.79 -25.45
N ARG A 71 -11.60 12.95 -25.75
CA ARG A 71 -10.57 12.14 -25.14
C ARG A 71 -10.39 12.56 -23.69
N VAL A 72 -10.43 11.57 -22.80
CA VAL A 72 -10.34 11.75 -21.35
C VAL A 72 -9.05 11.12 -20.87
N ASP A 73 -8.27 11.84 -20.09
CA ASP A 73 -7.16 11.29 -19.32
C ASP A 73 -7.48 11.22 -17.82
N GLY A 74 -6.61 10.55 -17.04
CA GLY A 74 -6.82 10.39 -15.60
C GLY A 74 -6.83 11.71 -14.84
N ASP A 75 -6.02 12.69 -15.28
CA ASP A 75 -5.92 14.00 -14.63
C ASP A 75 -7.18 14.83 -14.86
N GLN A 76 -7.71 14.82 -16.09
CA GLN A 76 -8.97 15.48 -16.40
C GLN A 76 -10.12 14.91 -15.59
N LEU A 77 -10.19 13.57 -15.47
CA LEU A 77 -11.21 12.91 -14.67
C LEU A 77 -11.08 13.29 -13.19
N GLY A 78 -9.84 13.35 -12.67
CA GLY A 78 -9.56 13.78 -11.33
C GLY A 78 -9.99 15.23 -11.05
N HIS A 79 -9.80 16.13 -12.00
CA HIS A 79 -10.31 17.52 -11.91
C HIS A 79 -11.83 17.59 -11.90
N TRP A 80 -12.52 16.71 -12.62
CA TRP A 80 -13.99 16.67 -12.58
C TRP A 80 -14.52 16.06 -11.27
N GLU A 81 -13.71 15.26 -10.62
CA GLU A 81 -14.05 14.72 -9.28
C GLU A 81 -13.92 15.76 -8.15
N THR A 82 -13.23 16.90 -8.39
CA THR A 82 -12.96 17.90 -7.34
C THR A 82 -13.60 19.26 -7.61
N ASP A 83 -13.21 19.96 -8.67
CA ASP A 83 -13.47 21.40 -8.78
C ASP A 83 -13.97 21.85 -10.14
N ARG A 84 -13.90 21.04 -11.19
CA ARG A 84 -14.28 21.44 -12.54
C ARG A 84 -15.51 20.69 -13.00
N GLN A 85 -16.41 21.41 -13.62
CA GLN A 85 -17.54 20.76 -14.30
C GLN A 85 -17.12 20.35 -15.72
N PRO A 86 -17.36 19.09 -16.10
CA PRO A 86 -17.15 18.63 -17.48
C PRO A 86 -18.17 19.27 -18.42
N ARG A 87 -17.87 19.31 -19.71
CA ARG A 87 -18.79 19.79 -20.74
C ARG A 87 -20.02 18.86 -20.83
N PRO A 88 -21.18 19.34 -21.26
CA PRO A 88 -22.42 18.53 -21.36
C PRO A 88 -22.24 17.21 -22.11
N ALA A 89 -21.50 17.21 -23.23
CA ALA A 89 -21.19 15.99 -23.98
C ALA A 89 -20.40 14.97 -23.19
N THR A 90 -19.45 15.45 -22.34
CA THR A 90 -18.66 14.60 -21.42
C THR A 90 -19.52 14.05 -20.29
N VAL A 91 -20.45 14.85 -19.76
CA VAL A 91 -21.41 14.37 -18.73
C VAL A 91 -22.27 13.24 -19.30
N GLY A 92 -22.73 13.36 -20.54
CA GLY A 92 -23.46 12.29 -21.21
C GLY A 92 -22.65 10.98 -21.29
N LEU A 93 -21.37 11.08 -21.67
CA LEU A 93 -20.46 9.94 -21.73
C LEU A 93 -20.20 9.31 -20.34
N LEU A 94 -20.06 10.14 -19.31
CA LEU A 94 -19.92 9.68 -17.92
C LEU A 94 -21.18 8.97 -17.43
N CYS A 95 -22.38 9.50 -17.73
CA CYS A 95 -23.64 8.86 -17.37
C CYS A 95 -23.80 7.49 -18.02
N GLU A 96 -23.41 7.37 -19.28
CA GLU A 96 -23.45 6.10 -20.01
C GLU A 96 -22.44 5.10 -19.44
N PHE A 97 -21.22 5.55 -19.14
CA PHE A 97 -20.17 4.69 -18.60
C PHE A 97 -20.48 4.18 -17.18
N TYR A 98 -21.06 5.02 -16.34
CA TYR A 98 -21.43 4.66 -14.98
C TYR A 98 -22.89 4.17 -14.83
N GLU A 99 -23.64 4.09 -15.91
CA GLU A 99 -25.05 3.68 -15.93
C GLU A 99 -25.89 4.43 -14.88
N CYS A 100 -25.77 5.77 -14.87
CA CYS A 100 -26.37 6.62 -13.85
C CYS A 100 -26.83 7.96 -14.44
N THR A 101 -27.57 8.75 -13.65
CA THR A 101 -28.06 10.06 -14.09
C THR A 101 -27.04 11.17 -13.79
N PRO A 102 -27.12 12.37 -14.43
CA PRO A 102 -26.27 13.50 -14.08
C PRO A 102 -26.35 13.91 -12.59
N GLN A 103 -27.50 13.74 -11.95
CA GLN A 103 -27.70 14.00 -10.53
C GLN A 103 -26.90 13.03 -9.66
N ASP A 104 -26.79 11.76 -10.08
CA ASP A 104 -26.01 10.74 -9.38
C ASP A 104 -24.50 10.99 -9.49
N LEU A 105 -24.07 11.80 -10.46
CA LEU A 105 -22.69 12.27 -10.62
C LEU A 105 -22.44 13.62 -9.92
N GLY A 106 -23.50 14.26 -9.39
CA GLY A 106 -23.39 15.57 -8.77
C GLY A 106 -23.45 16.75 -9.76
N PHE A 107 -23.82 16.49 -11.02
CA PHE A 107 -23.97 17.51 -12.05
C PHE A 107 -25.45 17.84 -12.24
N GLY A 108 -25.97 18.78 -11.44
CA GLY A 108 -27.34 19.28 -11.58
C GLY A 108 -27.44 20.26 -12.76
N TYR A 109 -27.95 19.80 -13.90
CA TYR A 109 -28.50 20.71 -14.92
C TYR A 109 -29.98 20.90 -14.64
N THR A 110 -30.37 22.08 -14.15
CA THR A 110 -31.74 22.53 -14.32
C THR A 110 -32.01 22.69 -15.84
N ALA A 111 -32.98 21.94 -16.33
CA ALA A 111 -33.44 22.09 -17.68
C ALA A 111 -34.07 23.49 -17.86
N ALA A 112 -33.27 24.44 -18.31
CA ALA A 112 -33.73 25.75 -18.75
C ALA A 112 -33.09 26.09 -20.08
N ALA A 113 -33.94 26.01 -21.11
CA ALA A 113 -33.87 26.76 -22.35
C ALA A 113 -32.65 26.57 -23.29
N ILE A 114 -32.87 25.82 -24.33
CA ILE A 114 -32.24 26.04 -25.64
C ILE A 114 -32.75 27.37 -26.20
N PRO A 115 -31.91 28.32 -26.56
CA PRO A 115 -32.22 29.24 -27.64
C PRO A 115 -31.37 28.93 -28.85
N THR A 116 -32.08 28.50 -29.90
CA THR A 116 -31.63 28.62 -31.28
C THR A 116 -31.51 30.08 -31.67
N SER A 117 -30.49 30.34 -32.47
CA SER A 117 -30.29 31.46 -33.39
C SER A 117 -29.20 32.49 -33.06
N SER A 118 -28.12 32.43 -33.84
CA SER A 118 -27.38 33.62 -34.33
C SER A 118 -28.25 34.38 -35.32
N PRO A 119 -28.04 35.65 -35.68
CA PRO A 119 -26.78 36.32 -35.84
C PRO A 119 -26.79 37.83 -35.47
N ALA A 120 -25.72 38.52 -35.51
CA ALA A 120 -25.41 39.71 -36.26
C ALA A 120 -24.36 40.61 -35.59
N LEU A 121 -23.35 40.88 -36.34
CA LEU A 121 -22.39 41.97 -36.18
C LEU A 121 -23.08 43.32 -36.03
N VAL A 122 -22.64 44.15 -35.09
CA VAL A 122 -22.59 45.60 -35.26
C VAL A 122 -21.27 46.16 -34.67
N LEU A 123 -20.61 46.86 -35.55
CA LEU A 123 -19.38 47.63 -35.33
C LEU A 123 -19.69 48.95 -34.60
N ALA A 124 -18.66 49.44 -33.92
CA ALA A 124 -18.24 50.85 -33.75
C ALA A 124 -18.78 51.62 -32.53
N GLY A 125 -17.79 52.13 -31.80
CA GLY A 125 -17.91 53.22 -30.86
C GLY A 125 -16.59 53.51 -30.16
N GLN A 126 -15.86 54.55 -30.59
CA GLN A 126 -14.59 55.04 -30.06
C GLN A 126 -14.70 55.52 -28.59
N PRO A 127 -13.59 55.54 -27.86
CA PRO A 127 -13.59 55.89 -26.43
C PRO A 127 -13.61 57.40 -26.20
N PRO A 128 -14.24 57.89 -25.17
CA PRO A 128 -14.06 59.26 -24.74
C PRO A 128 -12.78 59.43 -23.90
N SER A 129 -12.09 60.52 -24.21
CA SER A 129 -10.88 61.02 -23.62
C SER A 129 -10.96 61.21 -22.08
N LEU A 130 -9.86 60.85 -21.44
CA LEU A 130 -9.57 61.08 -20.02
C LEU A 130 -9.45 62.58 -19.70
N PRO A 131 -9.95 63.02 -18.55
CA PRO A 131 -9.46 64.27 -17.94
C PRO A 131 -8.19 63.94 -17.11
N VAL A 132 -7.18 64.76 -17.34
CA VAL A 132 -5.96 64.84 -16.53
C VAL A 132 -6.38 65.29 -15.14
N ALA A 133 -6.36 64.38 -14.19
CA ALA A 133 -6.49 64.73 -12.77
C ALA A 133 -5.11 64.72 -12.12
N LEU A 134 -4.75 65.87 -11.64
CA LEU A 134 -3.67 66.28 -10.73
C LEU A 134 -3.09 65.11 -9.90
N ARG A 135 -1.76 64.98 -9.99
CA ARG A 135 -0.95 64.25 -9.01
C ARG A 135 -1.09 64.94 -7.66
N GLU A 136 -1.77 64.29 -6.75
CA GLU A 136 -1.61 64.62 -5.35
C GLU A 136 -0.31 64.03 -4.77
N PRO A 137 0.30 64.66 -3.77
CA PRO A 137 1.58 64.20 -3.23
C PRO A 137 1.41 62.89 -2.44
N PHE A 138 2.47 62.09 -2.50
CA PHE A 138 2.64 60.84 -1.76
C PHE A 138 2.06 60.95 -0.34
N ALA A 139 0.86 60.45 -0.15
CA ALA A 139 0.37 60.07 1.16
C ALA A 139 1.12 58.80 1.58
N ALA A 140 1.80 58.84 2.70
CA ALA A 140 2.34 57.66 3.33
C ALA A 140 1.24 56.59 3.37
N ASP A 141 1.50 55.43 2.79
CA ASP A 141 0.56 54.31 2.81
C ASP A 141 0.02 54.15 4.22
N SER A 142 -1.28 54.23 4.36
CA SER A 142 -1.90 54.09 5.68
C SER A 142 -1.49 52.74 6.31
N LEU A 143 -1.39 52.65 7.62
CA LEU A 143 -1.06 51.40 8.30
C LEU A 143 -1.97 50.24 7.82
N GLU A 144 -3.22 50.56 7.52
CA GLU A 144 -4.21 49.62 6.98
C GLU A 144 -3.79 49.06 5.60
N GLN A 145 -3.29 49.92 4.70
CA GLN A 145 -2.78 49.50 3.40
C GLN A 145 -1.56 48.59 3.54
N GLN A 146 -0.65 48.91 4.48
CA GLN A 146 0.53 48.05 4.76
C GLN A 146 0.12 46.70 5.34
N VAL A 147 -0.83 46.68 6.27
CA VAL A 147 -1.40 45.42 6.83
C VAL A 147 -2.06 44.61 5.75
N ASP A 148 -2.87 45.19 4.88
CA ASP A 148 -3.51 44.50 3.77
C ASP A 148 -2.51 44.00 2.73
N ALA A 149 -1.46 44.75 2.45
CA ALA A 149 -0.38 44.35 1.56
C ALA A 149 0.40 43.13 2.15
N ALA A 150 0.70 43.18 3.45
CA ALA A 150 1.33 42.07 4.16
C ALA A 150 0.44 40.80 4.14
N ARG A 151 -0.86 40.94 4.42
CA ARG A 151 -1.81 39.85 4.36
C ARG A 151 -1.85 39.24 2.96
N ARG A 152 -2.02 40.05 1.90
CA ARG A 152 -1.99 39.56 0.51
C ARG A 152 -0.66 38.89 0.14
N SER A 153 0.46 39.33 0.71
CA SER A 153 1.76 38.70 0.51
C SER A 153 1.84 37.33 1.18
N VAL A 154 1.32 37.21 2.42
CA VAL A 154 1.21 35.95 3.15
C VAL A 154 0.25 34.99 2.40
N ASP A 155 -0.94 35.48 1.99
CA ASP A 155 -1.90 34.66 1.22
C ASP A 155 -1.28 34.14 -0.09
N ARG A 156 -0.55 34.97 -0.82
CA ARG A 156 0.19 34.53 -2.04
C ARG A 156 1.25 33.47 -1.72
N THR A 157 2.00 33.65 -0.63
CA THR A 157 3.01 32.67 -0.20
C THR A 157 2.40 31.34 0.19
N LEU A 158 1.23 31.34 0.82
CA LEU A 158 0.48 30.14 1.16
C LEU A 158 -0.19 29.48 -0.07
N ALA A 159 -0.63 30.29 -1.04
CA ALA A 159 -1.24 29.81 -2.28
C ALA A 159 -0.24 29.19 -3.28
N VAL A 160 1.06 29.36 -3.08
CA VAL A 160 2.15 28.71 -3.87
C VAL A 160 2.33 27.24 -3.45
N GLY A 161 1.47 26.69 -2.61
CA GLY A 161 1.38 25.27 -2.34
C GLY A 161 0.97 24.52 -3.61
N THR A 162 1.83 23.62 -4.08
CA THR A 162 1.82 23.14 -5.47
C THR A 162 1.17 21.80 -5.68
N VAL A 163 0.85 21.04 -4.61
CA VAL A 163 0.15 19.75 -4.72
C VAL A 163 -1.34 19.97 -4.57
N SER A 164 -2.10 19.64 -5.60
CA SER A 164 -3.57 19.61 -5.49
C SER A 164 -4.02 18.41 -4.64
N ALA A 165 -5.17 18.53 -3.97
CA ALA A 165 -5.76 17.42 -3.24
C ALA A 165 -5.93 16.18 -4.13
N THR A 166 -6.25 16.37 -5.41
CA THR A 166 -6.41 15.30 -6.40
C THR A 166 -5.11 14.55 -6.69
N GLN A 167 -3.98 15.25 -6.79
CA GLN A 167 -2.67 14.60 -6.99
C GLN A 167 -2.31 13.74 -5.77
N LEU A 168 -2.54 14.26 -4.58
CA LEU A 168 -2.26 13.51 -3.35
C LEU A 168 -3.15 12.28 -3.23
N ASP A 169 -4.43 12.39 -3.57
CA ASP A 169 -5.37 11.27 -3.59
C ASP A 169 -4.97 10.21 -4.63
N LEU A 170 -4.48 10.63 -5.80
CA LEU A 170 -3.97 9.71 -6.83
C LEU A 170 -2.75 8.93 -6.34
N LEU A 171 -1.80 9.61 -5.71
CA LEU A 171 -0.64 8.95 -5.09
C LEU A 171 -1.06 7.95 -4.01
N ASP A 172 -2.04 8.31 -3.17
CA ASP A 172 -2.59 7.41 -2.16
C ASP A 172 -3.16 6.13 -2.78
N GLU A 173 -3.90 6.26 -3.89
CA GLU A 173 -4.46 5.13 -4.63
C GLU A 173 -3.36 4.27 -5.27
N GLN A 174 -2.33 4.87 -5.85
CA GLN A 174 -1.19 4.17 -6.44
C GLN A 174 -0.39 3.39 -5.38
N VAL A 175 -0.14 4.01 -4.23
CA VAL A 175 0.55 3.35 -3.12
C VAL A 175 -0.29 2.23 -2.53
N LEU A 176 -1.61 2.42 -2.38
CA LEU A 176 -2.52 1.37 -1.93
C LEU A 176 -2.53 0.19 -2.92
N TRP A 177 -2.61 0.46 -4.21
CA TRP A 177 -2.52 -0.57 -5.25
C TRP A 177 -1.18 -1.33 -5.16
N SER A 178 -0.06 -0.61 -5.00
CA SER A 178 1.26 -1.24 -4.85
C SER A 178 1.32 -2.15 -3.63
N ARG A 179 0.76 -1.73 -2.49
CA ARG A 179 0.67 -2.53 -1.27
C ARG A 179 -0.13 -3.82 -1.46
N GLU A 180 -1.22 -3.76 -2.24
CA GLU A 180 -2.08 -4.91 -2.52
C GLU A 180 -1.45 -5.87 -3.52
N GLN A 181 -0.76 -5.35 -4.54
CA GLN A 181 -0.08 -6.18 -5.54
C GLN A 181 1.24 -6.76 -5.05
N TYR A 182 1.86 -6.15 -4.03
CA TYR A 182 3.17 -6.54 -3.51
C TYR A 182 3.27 -8.01 -3.13
N VAL A 183 2.20 -8.58 -2.59
CA VAL A 183 2.16 -9.98 -2.10
C VAL A 183 2.25 -10.98 -3.25
N TYR A 184 1.80 -10.58 -4.45
CA TYR A 184 1.65 -11.45 -5.62
C TYR A 184 2.68 -11.19 -6.71
N THR A 185 3.26 -9.99 -6.72
CA THR A 185 4.20 -9.58 -7.76
C THR A 185 5.63 -9.97 -7.38
N PRO A 186 6.39 -10.60 -8.28
CA PRO A 186 7.80 -10.88 -8.04
C PRO A 186 8.58 -9.61 -7.68
N PRO A 187 9.64 -9.70 -6.83
CA PRO A 187 10.34 -8.52 -6.33
C PRO A 187 10.95 -7.64 -7.43
N ALA A 188 11.52 -8.21 -8.48
CA ALA A 188 12.20 -7.42 -9.50
C ALA A 188 11.26 -6.51 -10.31
N PRO A 189 10.14 -6.97 -10.89
CA PRO A 189 9.15 -6.07 -11.50
C PRO A 189 8.51 -5.11 -10.49
N MET A 190 8.31 -5.52 -9.23
CA MET A 190 7.77 -4.63 -8.20
C MET A 190 8.70 -3.44 -7.92
N ILE A 191 10.01 -3.64 -7.85
CA ILE A 191 11.00 -2.56 -7.69
C ILE A 191 10.82 -1.49 -8.77
N LYS A 192 10.61 -1.91 -10.03
CA LYS A 192 10.41 -0.96 -11.14
C LYS A 192 9.17 -0.08 -10.92
N THR A 193 8.08 -0.67 -10.47
CA THR A 193 6.84 0.06 -10.14
C THR A 193 7.06 1.04 -8.97
N LEU A 194 7.72 0.56 -7.90
CA LEU A 194 7.98 1.39 -6.72
C LEU A 194 8.90 2.58 -7.03
N LEU A 195 9.89 2.42 -7.93
CA LEU A 195 10.76 3.53 -8.36
C LEU A 195 9.96 4.62 -9.06
N GLY A 196 8.98 4.28 -9.90
CA GLY A 196 8.10 5.26 -10.52
C GLY A 196 7.33 6.09 -9.49
N HIS A 197 6.69 5.43 -8.54
CA HIS A 197 5.91 6.12 -7.49
C HIS A 197 6.81 6.93 -6.54
N LEU A 198 8.02 6.45 -6.23
CA LEU A 198 8.99 7.22 -5.42
C LEU A 198 9.42 8.50 -6.12
N SER A 199 9.66 8.44 -7.44
CA SER A 199 10.01 9.65 -8.22
C SER A 199 8.89 10.68 -8.18
N GLU A 200 7.63 10.28 -8.32
CA GLU A 200 6.48 11.18 -8.23
C GLU A 200 6.38 11.83 -6.84
N VAL A 201 6.58 11.05 -5.78
CA VAL A 201 6.57 11.57 -4.39
C VAL A 201 7.75 12.52 -4.16
N GLU A 202 8.94 12.20 -4.67
CA GLU A 202 10.15 13.03 -4.55
C GLU A 202 9.96 14.39 -5.26
N ASP A 203 9.43 14.38 -6.48
CA ASP A 203 9.15 15.60 -7.24
C ASP A 203 8.22 16.55 -6.47
N LEU A 204 7.19 16.01 -5.82
CA LEU A 204 6.25 16.79 -5.03
C LEU A 204 6.84 17.23 -3.69
N ALA A 205 7.61 16.39 -3.02
CA ALA A 205 8.23 16.69 -1.73
C ALA A 205 9.38 17.71 -1.86
N GLY A 206 10.01 17.81 -3.02
CA GLY A 206 11.05 18.79 -3.33
C GLY A 206 10.56 20.24 -3.36
N HIS A 207 9.26 20.47 -3.40
CA HIS A 207 8.64 21.78 -3.38
C HIS A 207 8.11 22.12 -1.98
N ARG A 208 7.96 23.43 -1.71
CA ARG A 208 7.35 23.88 -0.46
C ARG A 208 5.88 23.44 -0.41
N GLN A 209 5.52 22.65 0.58
CA GLN A 209 4.18 22.11 0.76
C GLN A 209 3.56 22.59 2.09
N PRO A 210 2.23 22.67 2.18
CA PRO A 210 1.52 22.78 3.46
C PRO A 210 1.91 21.64 4.39
N ALA A 211 1.95 21.89 5.71
CA ALA A 211 2.39 20.90 6.70
C ALA A 211 1.63 19.57 6.61
N ALA A 212 0.31 19.61 6.39
CA ALA A 212 -0.50 18.40 6.26
C ALA A 212 -0.13 17.58 5.01
N VAL A 213 0.20 18.25 3.90
CA VAL A 213 0.67 17.61 2.66
C VAL A 213 2.05 16.99 2.88
N GLN A 214 2.97 17.71 3.54
CA GLN A 214 4.30 17.22 3.85
C GLN A 214 4.24 15.95 4.71
N VAL A 215 3.40 15.95 5.75
CA VAL A 215 3.17 14.75 6.58
C VAL A 215 2.69 13.57 5.72
N ARG A 216 1.76 13.84 4.80
CA ARG A 216 1.24 12.77 3.92
C ARG A 216 2.28 12.24 2.95
N LEU A 217 3.08 13.11 2.34
CA LEU A 217 4.19 12.70 1.48
C LEU A 217 5.24 11.88 2.27
N SER A 218 5.51 12.24 3.52
CA SER A 218 6.37 11.44 4.41
C SER A 218 5.78 10.07 4.70
N GLU A 219 4.46 9.95 4.92
CA GLU A 219 3.78 8.64 5.06
C GLU A 219 3.94 7.78 3.79
N LEU A 220 3.71 8.36 2.61
CA LEU A 220 3.85 7.66 1.33
C LEU A 220 5.29 7.22 1.08
N THR A 221 6.26 8.11 1.34
CA THR A 221 7.70 7.80 1.28
C THR A 221 8.05 6.63 2.20
N ALA A 222 7.55 6.63 3.44
CA ALA A 222 7.81 5.55 4.40
C ALA A 222 7.26 4.21 3.92
N MET A 223 6.04 4.20 3.36
CA MET A 223 5.41 2.98 2.85
C MET A 223 6.15 2.44 1.62
N LEU A 224 6.41 3.28 0.62
CA LEU A 224 7.13 2.88 -0.60
C LEU A 224 8.55 2.42 -0.31
N SER A 225 9.29 3.15 0.55
CA SER A 225 10.64 2.78 0.97
C SER A 225 10.67 1.45 1.73
N THR A 226 9.64 1.16 2.53
CA THR A 226 9.52 -0.14 3.22
C THR A 226 9.35 -1.29 2.23
N LEU A 227 8.47 -1.14 1.23
CA LEU A 227 8.27 -2.14 0.18
C LEU A 227 9.53 -2.32 -0.67
N MET A 228 10.22 -1.23 -0.99
CA MET A 228 11.51 -1.26 -1.71
C MET A 228 12.57 -2.02 -0.92
N ALA A 229 12.69 -1.74 0.38
CA ALA A 229 13.65 -2.43 1.26
C ALA A 229 13.36 -3.93 1.33
N ASP A 230 12.10 -4.33 1.48
CA ASP A 230 11.68 -5.73 1.54
C ASP A 230 11.93 -6.45 0.20
N ALA A 231 11.64 -5.81 -0.94
CA ALA A 231 11.91 -6.38 -2.25
C ALA A 231 13.42 -6.60 -2.48
N LEU A 232 14.24 -5.63 -2.09
CA LEU A 232 15.71 -5.74 -2.18
C LEU A 232 16.26 -6.83 -1.25
N MET A 233 15.69 -6.97 -0.06
CA MET A 233 16.03 -8.06 0.88
C MET A 233 15.74 -9.42 0.25
N LYS A 234 14.56 -9.60 -0.35
CA LYS A 234 14.19 -10.85 -1.05
C LYS A 234 15.15 -11.20 -2.17
N LEU A 235 15.68 -10.19 -2.86
CA LEU A 235 16.69 -10.36 -3.93
C LEU A 235 18.13 -10.48 -3.42
N GLY A 236 18.36 -10.47 -2.10
CA GLY A 236 19.71 -10.59 -1.52
C GLY A 236 20.54 -9.29 -1.57
N HIS A 237 19.97 -8.15 -1.97
CA HIS A 237 20.66 -6.86 -1.98
C HIS A 237 20.68 -6.21 -0.57
N LEU A 238 21.37 -6.86 0.37
CA LEU A 238 21.22 -6.59 1.81
C LEU A 238 21.61 -5.17 2.22
N THR A 239 22.75 -4.66 1.72
CA THR A 239 23.20 -3.28 2.03
C THR A 239 22.20 -2.23 1.53
N ARG A 240 21.68 -2.43 0.31
CA ARG A 240 20.65 -1.52 -0.23
C ARG A 240 19.35 -1.62 0.55
N SER A 241 18.93 -2.83 0.90
CA SER A 241 17.75 -3.06 1.75
C SER A 241 17.89 -2.33 3.09
N GLN A 242 19.04 -2.42 3.75
CA GLN A 242 19.33 -1.73 5.01
C GLN A 242 19.20 -0.21 4.86
N SER A 243 19.76 0.36 3.78
CA SER A 243 19.66 1.80 3.50
C SER A 243 18.22 2.24 3.28
N TRP A 244 17.44 1.48 2.52
CA TRP A 244 16.03 1.78 2.27
C TRP A 244 15.16 1.64 3.53
N TYR A 245 15.46 0.67 4.43
CA TYR A 245 14.80 0.61 5.74
C TYR A 245 15.17 1.81 6.63
N ALA A 246 16.39 2.34 6.54
CA ALA A 246 16.76 3.57 7.23
C ALA A 246 15.95 4.77 6.71
N THR A 247 15.85 4.93 5.39
CA THR A 247 15.02 5.95 4.76
C THR A 247 13.54 5.82 5.19
N ALA A 248 13.01 4.59 5.17
CA ALA A 248 11.64 4.33 5.59
C ALA A 248 11.37 4.73 7.05
N ARG A 249 12.32 4.45 7.96
CA ARG A 249 12.19 4.84 9.37
C ARG A 249 12.22 6.36 9.54
N ASN A 250 13.13 7.05 8.88
CA ASN A 250 13.21 8.51 8.93
C ASN A 250 11.90 9.13 8.44
N ALA A 251 11.42 8.73 7.28
CA ALA A 251 10.16 9.24 6.73
C ALA A 251 8.95 8.91 7.63
N ALA A 252 8.90 7.73 8.25
CA ALA A 252 7.86 7.38 9.20
C ALA A 252 7.93 8.25 10.47
N ASP A 253 9.13 8.54 10.96
CA ASP A 253 9.33 9.42 12.12
C ASP A 253 8.91 10.86 11.80
N ASP A 254 9.27 11.38 10.62
CA ASP A 254 8.88 12.72 10.15
C ASP A 254 7.35 12.85 9.98
N SER A 255 6.67 11.78 9.61
CA SER A 255 5.20 11.78 9.49
C SER A 255 4.48 11.94 10.82
N GLY A 256 5.12 11.62 11.94
CA GLY A 256 4.51 11.56 13.27
C GLY A 256 3.44 10.46 13.44
N ASN A 257 3.16 9.65 12.42
CA ASN A 257 2.18 8.58 12.46
C ASN A 257 2.70 7.40 13.29
N THR A 258 2.20 7.26 14.52
CA THR A 258 2.66 6.25 15.48
C THR A 258 2.51 4.82 14.97
N GLU A 259 1.40 4.51 14.28
CA GLU A 259 1.16 3.16 13.72
C GLU A 259 2.17 2.84 12.62
N LEU A 260 2.41 3.79 11.69
CA LEU A 260 3.38 3.63 10.61
C LEU A 260 4.81 3.50 11.14
N ARG A 261 5.18 4.31 12.15
CA ARG A 261 6.48 4.24 12.82
C ARG A 261 6.75 2.85 13.41
N ALA A 262 5.76 2.30 14.10
CA ALA A 262 5.85 0.95 14.65
C ALA A 262 5.92 -0.10 13.52
N ARG A 263 5.06 0.04 12.51
CA ARG A 263 4.99 -0.91 11.39
C ARG A 263 6.28 -1.01 10.61
N VAL A 264 6.91 0.12 10.27
CA VAL A 264 8.19 0.14 9.53
C VAL A 264 9.29 -0.55 10.33
N ARG A 265 9.36 -0.36 11.66
CA ARG A 265 10.36 -1.03 12.51
C ARG A 265 10.13 -2.53 12.59
N ALA A 266 8.89 -2.96 12.76
CA ALA A 266 8.53 -4.38 12.75
C ALA A 266 8.88 -5.04 11.41
N GLN A 267 8.67 -4.34 10.29
CA GLN A 267 9.06 -4.84 8.96
C GLN A 267 10.59 -4.85 8.80
N ALA A 268 11.30 -3.83 9.27
CA ALA A 268 12.76 -3.76 9.22
C ALA A 268 13.45 -4.89 10.01
N ALA A 269 12.79 -5.43 11.04
CA ALA A 269 13.27 -6.59 11.78
C ALA A 269 13.41 -7.86 10.94
N MET A 270 12.75 -7.92 9.78
CA MET A 270 12.85 -9.06 8.86
C MET A 270 14.26 -9.20 8.28
N LEU A 271 14.95 -8.10 8.00
CA LEU A 271 16.29 -8.13 7.43
C LEU A 271 17.30 -8.86 8.37
N PRO A 272 17.49 -8.45 9.62
CA PRO A 272 18.38 -9.19 10.52
C PRO A 272 17.82 -10.57 10.93
N PHE A 273 16.53 -10.81 10.85
CA PHE A 273 15.98 -12.15 11.09
C PHE A 273 16.45 -13.18 10.06
N TYR A 274 16.53 -12.80 8.78
CA TYR A 274 16.96 -13.71 7.70
C TYR A 274 18.48 -13.70 7.47
N TYR A 275 19.17 -12.57 7.66
CA TYR A 275 20.52 -12.38 7.16
C TYR A 275 21.49 -11.74 8.16
N GLY A 276 21.06 -11.44 9.36
CA GLY A 276 21.88 -10.68 10.29
C GLY A 276 21.84 -11.19 11.72
N PRO A 277 22.29 -10.40 12.69
CA PRO A 277 22.22 -10.78 14.08
C PRO A 277 20.77 -10.76 14.55
N LEU A 278 20.33 -11.89 15.11
CA LEU A 278 18.95 -12.07 15.60
C LEU A 278 18.60 -11.08 16.71
N GLU A 279 19.60 -10.65 17.50
CA GLU A 279 19.46 -9.63 18.55
C GLU A 279 18.96 -8.29 17.98
N ALA A 280 19.41 -7.93 16.77
CA ALA A 280 18.91 -6.73 16.09
C ALA A 280 17.45 -6.89 15.65
N ALA A 281 17.03 -8.10 15.25
CA ALA A 281 15.64 -8.39 14.96
C ALA A 281 14.75 -8.26 16.20
N VAL A 282 15.21 -8.79 17.34
CA VAL A 282 14.54 -8.63 18.64
C VAL A 282 14.44 -7.16 19.04
N SER A 283 15.54 -6.40 18.91
CA SER A 283 15.58 -4.98 19.27
C SER A 283 14.57 -4.16 18.47
N LEU A 284 14.54 -4.31 17.14
CA LEU A 284 13.60 -3.60 16.26
C LEU A 284 12.15 -3.98 16.52
N SER A 285 11.88 -5.26 16.78
CA SER A 285 10.54 -5.73 17.11
C SER A 285 10.05 -5.19 18.46
N ARG A 286 10.93 -5.13 19.48
CA ARG A 286 10.64 -4.52 20.79
C ARG A 286 10.40 -3.02 20.66
N GLU A 287 11.22 -2.31 19.90
CA GLU A 287 11.01 -0.88 19.61
C GLU A 287 9.63 -0.64 19.00
N ALA A 288 9.26 -1.43 17.99
CA ALA A 288 7.93 -1.36 17.38
C ALA A 288 6.80 -1.58 18.40
N ARG A 289 6.91 -2.59 19.25
CA ARG A 289 5.94 -2.89 20.31
C ARG A 289 5.83 -1.76 21.33
N ILE A 290 6.95 -1.16 21.74
CA ILE A 290 6.96 -0.01 22.67
C ILE A 290 6.25 1.20 22.05
N ILE A 291 6.46 1.47 20.74
CA ILE A 291 5.78 2.55 20.03
C ILE A 291 4.26 2.33 20.00
N CYS A 292 3.77 1.10 19.95
CA CYS A 292 2.34 0.77 20.03
C CYS A 292 1.71 1.11 21.40
N ARG A 293 2.51 1.38 22.43
CA ARG A 293 2.06 1.80 23.79
C ARG A 293 1.02 0.86 24.41
N GLY A 294 1.15 -0.43 24.20
CA GLY A 294 0.21 -1.43 24.71
C GLY A 294 -1.18 -1.43 24.06
N ARG A 295 -1.40 -0.63 23.02
CA ARG A 295 -2.68 -0.64 22.28
C ARG A 295 -2.71 -1.87 21.37
N PRO A 296 -3.74 -2.72 21.48
CA PRO A 296 -3.90 -3.84 20.56
C PRO A 296 -4.11 -3.33 19.13
N SER A 297 -3.26 -3.80 18.22
CA SER A 297 -3.37 -3.50 16.78
C SER A 297 -2.72 -4.60 15.97
N ALA A 298 -3.02 -4.65 14.67
CA ALA A 298 -2.36 -5.57 13.74
C ALA A 298 -0.82 -5.40 13.78
N THR A 299 -0.33 -4.17 13.94
CA THR A 299 1.10 -3.88 14.06
C THR A 299 1.69 -4.36 15.38
N ALA A 300 0.96 -4.22 16.50
CA ALA A 300 1.41 -4.74 17.79
C ALA A 300 1.50 -6.27 17.77
N ALA A 301 0.53 -6.94 17.16
CA ALA A 301 0.53 -8.39 16.95
C ALA A 301 1.72 -8.81 16.06
N PHE A 302 1.94 -8.11 14.95
CA PHE A 302 3.05 -8.38 14.03
C PHE A 302 4.41 -8.21 14.72
N ALA A 303 4.63 -7.08 15.41
CA ALA A 303 5.88 -6.80 16.12
C ALA A 303 6.19 -7.89 17.15
N SER A 304 5.18 -8.30 17.93
CA SER A 304 5.37 -9.33 18.96
C SER A 304 5.57 -10.73 18.36
N ALA A 305 4.91 -11.06 17.25
CA ALA A 305 5.14 -12.32 16.55
C ALA A 305 6.53 -12.38 15.91
N ALA A 306 7.05 -11.24 15.40
CA ALA A 306 8.41 -11.13 14.90
C ALA A 306 9.45 -11.27 16.02
N GLU A 307 9.19 -10.64 17.19
CA GLU A 307 10.01 -10.82 18.40
C GLU A 307 10.06 -12.29 18.85
N ALA A 308 8.88 -12.95 18.92
CA ALA A 308 8.77 -14.35 19.32
C ALA A 308 9.61 -15.27 18.44
N ARG A 309 9.54 -15.09 17.12
CA ARG A 309 10.27 -15.90 16.15
C ARG A 309 11.79 -15.72 16.26
N ALA A 310 12.25 -14.48 16.49
CA ALA A 310 13.67 -14.18 16.67
C ALA A 310 14.21 -14.74 18.00
N LEU A 311 13.46 -14.59 19.10
CA LEU A 311 13.81 -15.16 20.40
C LEU A 311 13.88 -16.69 20.38
N ALA A 312 12.93 -17.34 19.69
CA ALA A 312 12.94 -18.79 19.52
C ALA A 312 14.21 -19.29 18.81
N LYS A 313 14.66 -18.59 17.75
CA LYS A 313 15.92 -18.91 17.07
C LYS A 313 17.18 -18.64 17.94
N LEU A 314 17.10 -17.68 18.86
CA LEU A 314 18.16 -17.42 19.85
C LEU A 314 18.18 -18.44 20.99
N GLY A 315 17.18 -19.32 21.08
CA GLY A 315 17.03 -20.31 22.15
C GLY A 315 16.38 -19.77 23.44
N ASP A 316 15.89 -18.52 23.43
CA ASP A 316 15.11 -17.94 24.53
C ASP A 316 13.64 -18.44 24.43
N ALA A 317 13.41 -19.63 24.92
CA ALA A 317 12.08 -20.26 24.84
C ALA A 317 11.02 -19.52 25.66
N GLU A 318 11.37 -19.06 26.87
CA GLU A 318 10.44 -18.34 27.75
C GLU A 318 10.04 -16.99 27.16
N GLY A 319 11.01 -16.22 26.67
CA GLY A 319 10.78 -14.95 25.99
C GLY A 319 9.96 -15.12 24.72
N ALA A 320 10.26 -16.15 23.92
CA ALA A 320 9.53 -16.48 22.69
C ALA A 320 8.05 -16.80 22.96
N GLU A 321 7.76 -17.63 23.97
CA GLU A 321 6.40 -17.96 24.34
C GLU A 321 5.62 -16.77 24.91
N ALA A 322 6.28 -15.95 25.73
CA ALA A 322 5.66 -14.74 26.26
C ALA A 322 5.30 -13.76 25.14
N ALA A 323 6.22 -13.54 24.19
CA ALA A 323 5.99 -12.69 23.04
C ALA A 323 4.89 -13.25 22.12
N LEU A 324 4.84 -14.57 21.91
CA LEU A 324 3.81 -15.21 21.10
C LEU A 324 2.42 -15.10 21.74
N ARG A 325 2.30 -15.28 23.06
CA ARG A 325 1.03 -15.07 23.79
C ARG A 325 0.53 -13.64 23.66
N TYR A 326 1.45 -12.67 23.78
CA TYR A 326 1.09 -11.27 23.58
C TYR A 326 0.64 -11.00 22.13
N ALA A 327 1.34 -11.59 21.16
CA ALA A 327 0.96 -11.46 19.74
C ALA A 327 -0.45 -11.99 19.47
N ALA A 328 -0.79 -13.16 20.03
CA ALA A 328 -2.12 -13.76 19.90
C ALA A 328 -3.20 -12.86 20.52
N ALA A 329 -2.99 -12.39 21.76
CA ALA A 329 -3.93 -11.51 22.43
C ALA A 329 -4.12 -10.18 21.69
N ALA A 330 -3.04 -9.56 21.18
CA ALA A 330 -3.12 -8.33 20.39
C ALA A 330 -3.83 -8.56 19.05
N PHE A 331 -3.61 -9.72 18.41
CA PHE A 331 -4.29 -10.09 17.18
C PHE A 331 -5.80 -10.24 17.38
N GLU A 332 -6.24 -11.00 18.37
CA GLU A 332 -7.64 -11.21 18.70
C GLU A 332 -8.36 -9.89 19.03
N GLN A 333 -7.72 -9.02 19.83
CA GLN A 333 -8.31 -7.75 20.25
C GLN A 333 -8.32 -6.69 19.13
N SER A 334 -7.42 -6.80 18.16
CA SER A 334 -7.33 -5.81 17.07
C SER A 334 -8.48 -5.87 16.07
N GLY A 335 -9.23 -6.96 16.03
CA GLY A 335 -10.20 -7.23 14.97
C GLY A 335 -9.55 -7.24 13.58
N ALA A 336 -8.24 -7.40 13.52
CA ALA A 336 -7.45 -7.27 12.31
C ALA A 336 -7.68 -8.45 11.37
N GLY A 337 -7.98 -8.11 10.15
CA GLY A 337 -7.70 -8.97 9.03
C GLY A 337 -8.70 -10.08 8.78
N GLY A 338 -9.75 -9.77 8.03
CA GLY A 338 -10.50 -10.80 7.33
C GLY A 338 -9.58 -11.64 6.41
N PRO A 339 -9.97 -12.85 6.02
CA PRO A 339 -9.18 -13.75 5.17
C PRO A 339 -8.81 -13.15 3.79
N THR A 340 -9.41 -12.05 3.41
CA THR A 340 -9.24 -11.36 2.13
C THR A 340 -8.30 -10.15 2.19
N ASP A 341 -7.67 -9.87 3.33
CA ASP A 341 -6.73 -8.75 3.44
C ASP A 341 -5.41 -9.10 2.72
N ASN A 342 -5.22 -8.48 1.54
CA ASN A 342 -4.04 -8.67 0.70
C ASN A 342 -3.02 -7.54 0.85
N ASP A 343 -3.25 -6.59 1.73
CA ASP A 343 -2.36 -5.47 1.96
C ASP A 343 -1.02 -5.92 2.57
N ALA A 344 0.10 -5.53 1.95
CA ALA A 344 1.43 -5.81 2.46
C ALA A 344 1.67 -5.20 3.86
N PHE A 345 0.94 -4.13 4.20
CA PHE A 345 0.92 -3.52 5.52
C PHE A 345 -0.16 -4.12 6.45
N GLY A 346 -0.93 -5.09 5.99
CA GLY A 346 -1.84 -5.88 6.81
C GLY A 346 -1.12 -7.00 7.57
N PHE A 347 -1.77 -7.51 8.60
CA PHE A 347 -1.31 -8.70 9.31
C PHE A 347 -2.49 -9.65 9.49
N PRO A 348 -2.97 -10.29 8.38
CA PRO A 348 -4.09 -11.23 8.41
C PRO A 348 -3.73 -12.52 9.13
N GLU A 349 -4.74 -13.32 9.49
CA GLU A 349 -4.56 -14.56 10.23
C GLU A 349 -3.54 -15.50 9.57
N ARG A 350 -3.57 -15.67 8.25
CA ARG A 350 -2.60 -16.50 7.54
C ARG A 350 -1.15 -16.09 7.78
N ARG A 351 -0.86 -14.76 7.90
CA ARG A 351 0.49 -14.26 8.23
C ARG A 351 0.81 -14.45 9.71
N PHE A 352 -0.14 -14.22 10.60
CA PHE A 352 0.03 -14.51 12.01
C PHE A 352 0.40 -15.99 12.21
N ARG A 353 -0.34 -16.93 11.58
CA ARG A 353 -0.06 -18.37 11.64
C ARG A 353 1.33 -18.73 11.07
N LEU A 354 1.78 -18.06 10.02
CA LEU A 354 3.16 -18.25 9.51
C LEU A 354 4.22 -17.90 10.58
N TYR A 355 4.05 -16.81 11.31
CA TYR A 355 4.97 -16.42 12.38
C TYR A 355 4.89 -17.36 13.59
N GLU A 356 3.69 -17.76 13.97
CA GLU A 356 3.44 -18.76 15.01
C GLU A 356 4.12 -20.08 14.66
N SER A 357 3.93 -20.58 13.44
CA SER A 357 4.62 -21.77 12.92
C SER A 357 6.13 -21.68 13.06
N GLY A 358 6.74 -20.58 12.56
CA GLY A 358 8.18 -20.40 12.64
C GLY A 358 8.71 -20.35 14.08
N THR A 359 7.95 -19.77 15.01
CA THR A 359 8.28 -19.77 16.44
C THR A 359 8.26 -21.20 17.01
N LEU A 360 7.17 -21.93 16.77
CA LEU A 360 7.02 -23.31 17.27
C LEU A 360 8.04 -24.28 16.68
N THR A 361 8.36 -24.13 15.39
CA THR A 361 9.39 -24.94 14.70
C THR A 361 10.74 -24.71 15.32
N ALA A 362 11.14 -23.43 15.55
CA ALA A 362 12.42 -23.09 16.16
C ALA A 362 12.53 -23.57 17.62
N LEU A 363 11.42 -23.65 18.35
CA LEU A 363 11.34 -24.23 19.70
C LEU A 363 11.30 -25.77 19.70
N GLY A 364 11.35 -26.43 18.56
CA GLY A 364 11.26 -27.88 18.44
C GLY A 364 9.88 -28.47 18.78
N ARG A 365 8.83 -27.62 18.82
CA ARG A 365 7.45 -28.06 19.11
C ARG A 365 6.74 -28.53 17.83
N THR A 366 7.33 -29.52 17.17
CA THR A 366 6.97 -29.95 15.81
C THR A 366 5.49 -30.34 15.68
N GLY A 367 4.92 -31.04 16.64
CA GLY A 367 3.52 -31.46 16.61
C GLY A 367 2.53 -30.28 16.68
N GLN A 368 2.88 -29.18 17.38
CA GLN A 368 2.07 -27.96 17.40
C GLN A 368 2.27 -27.17 16.13
N ALA A 369 3.52 -27.03 15.66
CA ALA A 369 3.87 -26.33 14.42
C ALA A 369 3.11 -26.92 13.23
N ARG A 370 3.05 -28.25 13.07
CA ARG A 370 2.32 -28.91 11.96
C ARG A 370 0.83 -28.58 11.96
N ARG A 371 0.16 -28.58 13.11
CA ARG A 371 -1.27 -28.20 13.18
C ARG A 371 -1.49 -26.75 12.73
N VAL A 372 -0.60 -25.85 13.14
CA VAL A 372 -0.65 -24.43 12.72
C VAL A 372 -0.38 -24.29 11.22
N GLN A 373 0.59 -25.04 10.67
CA GLN A 373 0.94 -25.04 9.25
C GLN A 373 -0.23 -25.51 8.38
N GLU A 374 -0.86 -26.61 8.74
CA GLU A 374 -2.03 -27.14 8.04
C GLU A 374 -3.19 -26.13 8.05
N ALA A 375 -3.52 -25.59 9.23
CA ALA A 375 -4.56 -24.56 9.35
C ALA A 375 -4.23 -23.32 8.53
N ALA A 376 -2.97 -22.85 8.57
CA ALA A 376 -2.53 -21.69 7.81
C ALA A 376 -2.64 -21.87 6.29
N LEU A 377 -2.23 -23.03 5.77
CA LEU A 377 -2.26 -23.33 4.34
C LEU A 377 -3.68 -23.25 3.76
N HIS A 378 -4.71 -23.59 4.53
CA HIS A 378 -6.11 -23.48 4.12
C HIS A 378 -6.60 -22.03 4.00
N LEU A 379 -5.91 -21.06 4.64
CA LEU A 379 -6.26 -19.63 4.59
C LEU A 379 -5.70 -18.91 3.36
N TYR A 380 -4.79 -19.55 2.61
CA TYR A 380 -4.18 -18.89 1.45
C TYR A 380 -5.06 -19.01 0.20
N PRO A 381 -5.25 -17.91 -0.56
CA PRO A 381 -5.98 -17.95 -1.83
C PRO A 381 -5.18 -18.70 -2.89
N LYS A 382 -5.87 -19.10 -3.99
CA LYS A 382 -5.23 -19.79 -5.14
C LYS A 382 -4.05 -18.97 -5.72
N ARG A 383 -4.23 -17.66 -5.85
CA ARG A 383 -3.14 -16.74 -6.25
C ARG A 383 -2.44 -16.29 -4.97
N THR A 384 -1.20 -16.67 -4.82
CA THR A 384 -0.41 -16.40 -3.63
C THR A 384 1.05 -16.11 -4.00
N GLY A 385 1.77 -15.46 -3.08
CA GLY A 385 3.21 -15.26 -3.17
C GLY A 385 3.99 -16.43 -2.56
N ILE A 386 5.10 -16.12 -1.89
CA ILE A 386 6.04 -17.11 -1.33
C ILE A 386 5.62 -17.67 0.04
N ASP A 387 4.66 -17.08 0.73
CA ASP A 387 4.32 -17.46 2.12
C ASP A 387 3.95 -18.95 2.31
N PRO A 388 3.13 -19.58 1.42
CA PRO A 388 2.86 -21.02 1.53
C PRO A 388 4.11 -21.88 1.35
N ALA A 389 5.07 -21.43 0.53
CA ALA A 389 6.34 -22.13 0.41
C ALA A 389 7.16 -22.01 1.70
N LEU A 390 7.14 -20.85 2.35
CA LEU A 390 7.79 -20.67 3.66
C LEU A 390 7.20 -21.59 4.71
N LEU A 391 5.87 -21.75 4.75
CA LEU A 391 5.19 -22.73 5.64
C LEU A 391 5.63 -24.18 5.35
N ASN A 392 5.75 -24.55 4.09
CA ASN A 392 6.21 -25.89 3.72
C ASN A 392 7.69 -26.11 4.08
N PHE A 393 8.56 -25.08 3.99
CA PHE A 393 9.94 -25.17 4.48
C PHE A 393 9.98 -25.31 6.01
N GLU A 394 9.09 -24.64 6.76
CA GLU A 394 8.94 -24.86 8.20
C GLU A 394 8.50 -26.29 8.50
N ALA A 395 7.59 -26.87 7.69
CA ALA A 395 7.19 -28.27 7.81
C ALA A 395 8.36 -29.23 7.51
N ALA A 396 9.19 -28.91 6.52
CA ALA A 396 10.40 -29.68 6.22
C ALA A 396 11.43 -29.59 7.38
N LEU A 397 11.56 -28.44 8.03
CA LEU A 397 12.36 -28.29 9.25
C LEU A 397 11.83 -29.14 10.41
N CYS A 398 10.51 -29.22 10.61
CA CYS A 398 9.92 -30.12 11.59
C CYS A 398 10.30 -31.59 11.31
N LEU A 399 10.26 -32.03 10.05
CA LEU A 399 10.71 -33.37 9.65
C LEU A 399 12.19 -33.60 9.94
N ALA A 400 13.03 -32.61 9.70
CA ALA A 400 14.45 -32.68 10.01
C ALA A 400 14.70 -32.83 11.52
N HIS A 401 13.99 -32.09 12.37
CA HIS A 401 14.03 -32.20 13.83
C HIS A 401 13.52 -33.56 14.31
N GLU A 402 12.55 -34.17 13.64
CA GLU A 402 12.03 -35.51 13.91
C GLU A 402 12.91 -36.62 13.36
N ARG A 403 14.10 -36.29 12.84
CA ARG A 403 15.07 -37.22 12.26
C ARG A 403 14.57 -37.98 11.03
N ASN A 404 13.72 -37.34 10.22
CA ASN A 404 13.24 -37.82 8.93
C ASN A 404 13.92 -37.10 7.77
N PRO A 405 15.26 -37.25 7.54
CA PRO A 405 16.04 -36.42 6.63
C PRO A 405 15.61 -36.57 5.17
N THR A 406 15.19 -37.77 4.76
CA THR A 406 14.77 -38.02 3.37
C THR A 406 13.48 -37.27 3.04
N GLU A 407 12.47 -37.39 3.90
CA GLU A 407 11.18 -36.72 3.74
C GLU A 407 11.35 -35.19 3.83
N ALA A 408 12.19 -34.70 4.75
CA ALA A 408 12.52 -33.28 4.87
C ALA A 408 13.06 -32.69 3.56
N CYS A 409 14.07 -33.35 2.95
CA CYS A 409 14.63 -32.92 1.69
C CYS A 409 13.66 -33.04 0.53
N GLN A 410 12.87 -34.12 0.47
CA GLN A 410 11.87 -34.31 -0.59
C GLN A 410 10.78 -33.23 -0.53
N LEU A 411 10.28 -32.91 0.68
CA LEU A 411 9.30 -31.83 0.85
C LEU A 411 9.89 -30.47 0.45
N ALA A 412 11.13 -30.17 0.84
CA ALA A 412 11.81 -28.93 0.46
C ALA A 412 12.02 -28.83 -1.05
N SER A 413 12.45 -29.92 -1.71
CA SER A 413 12.61 -30.00 -3.16
C SER A 413 11.29 -29.77 -3.89
N ALA A 414 10.25 -30.51 -3.51
CA ALA A 414 8.92 -30.39 -4.11
C ALA A 414 8.33 -28.97 -3.91
N THR A 415 8.58 -28.37 -2.75
CA THR A 415 8.16 -27.01 -2.46
C THR A 415 8.86 -25.98 -3.36
N TYR A 416 10.18 -26.07 -3.47
CA TYR A 416 10.97 -25.15 -4.33
C TYR A 416 10.57 -25.26 -5.79
N LEU A 417 10.38 -26.46 -6.29
CA LEU A 417 10.00 -26.72 -7.69
C LEU A 417 8.60 -26.18 -8.04
N ARG A 418 7.68 -26.10 -7.08
CA ARG A 418 6.34 -25.52 -7.29
C ARG A 418 6.31 -24.01 -7.33
N ILE A 419 7.36 -23.33 -6.84
CA ILE A 419 7.45 -21.88 -6.88
C ILE A 419 7.73 -21.46 -8.32
N ILE A 420 6.99 -20.48 -8.84
CA ILE A 420 7.25 -19.93 -10.17
C ILE A 420 8.65 -19.31 -10.21
N PRO A 421 9.38 -19.43 -11.34
CA PRO A 421 10.79 -19.02 -11.42
C PRO A 421 11.08 -17.62 -10.91
N GLU A 422 10.21 -16.66 -11.20
CA GLU A 422 10.36 -15.26 -10.82
C GLU A 422 10.27 -15.01 -9.29
N HIS A 423 9.71 -15.96 -8.56
CA HIS A 423 9.65 -15.95 -7.09
C HIS A 423 10.71 -16.82 -6.42
N ARG A 424 11.56 -17.53 -7.19
CA ARG A 424 12.71 -18.28 -6.66
C ARG A 424 13.86 -17.32 -6.36
N THR A 425 13.71 -16.61 -5.29
CA THR A 425 14.64 -15.56 -4.86
C THR A 425 15.63 -16.08 -3.81
N PRO A 426 16.76 -15.38 -3.58
CA PRO A 426 17.76 -15.77 -2.58
C PRO A 426 17.19 -16.09 -1.19
N ILE A 427 16.15 -15.38 -0.74
CA ILE A 427 15.50 -15.68 0.54
C ILE A 427 14.82 -17.05 0.55
N VAL A 428 14.20 -17.44 -0.55
CA VAL A 428 13.57 -18.77 -0.72
C VAL A 428 14.61 -19.87 -0.75
N GLU A 429 15.70 -19.65 -1.47
CA GLU A 429 16.82 -20.58 -1.52
C GLU A 429 17.48 -20.77 -0.17
N GLU A 430 17.68 -19.68 0.59
CA GLU A 430 18.27 -19.74 1.92
C GLU A 430 17.38 -20.53 2.88
N ARG A 431 16.05 -20.33 2.82
CA ARG A 431 15.09 -21.13 3.61
C ARG A 431 15.15 -22.63 3.24
N ALA A 432 15.32 -22.97 1.97
CA ALA A 432 15.49 -24.36 1.56
C ALA A 432 16.85 -24.93 2.01
N ARG A 433 17.94 -24.14 2.01
CA ARG A 433 19.26 -24.56 2.54
C ARG A 433 19.24 -24.77 4.04
N GLU A 434 18.43 -23.99 4.78
CA GLU A 434 18.27 -24.15 6.23
C GLU A 434 17.76 -25.55 6.59
N VAL A 435 16.92 -26.17 5.74
CA VAL A 435 16.47 -27.56 5.94
C VAL A 435 17.65 -28.52 5.92
N ILE A 436 18.61 -28.31 4.97
CA ILE A 436 19.82 -29.17 4.92
C ILE A 436 20.69 -28.95 6.17
N GLY A 437 20.83 -27.70 6.61
CA GLY A 437 21.60 -27.37 7.82
C GLY A 437 21.02 -27.97 9.08
N ALA A 438 19.71 -28.14 9.17
CA ALA A 438 19.02 -28.76 10.30
C ALA A 438 19.14 -30.29 10.37
N LEU A 439 19.62 -30.96 9.30
CA LEU A 439 19.79 -32.39 9.29
C LEU A 439 20.97 -32.85 10.18
N PRO A 440 20.92 -34.06 10.74
CA PRO A 440 22.08 -34.66 11.38
C PRO A 440 23.30 -34.70 10.45
N PRO A 441 24.57 -34.53 10.94
CA PRO A 441 25.75 -34.41 10.10
C PRO A 441 25.90 -35.52 9.03
N GLY A 442 25.62 -36.77 9.37
CA GLY A 442 25.67 -37.89 8.41
C GLY A 442 24.62 -37.82 7.30
N ALA A 443 23.46 -37.22 7.59
CA ALA A 443 22.38 -37.07 6.62
C ALA A 443 22.61 -35.88 5.67
N GLN A 444 23.37 -34.87 6.07
CA GLN A 444 23.69 -33.70 5.25
C GLN A 444 24.44 -34.08 3.97
N THR A 445 25.22 -35.15 3.95
CA THR A 445 25.93 -35.68 2.79
C THR A 445 25.18 -36.81 2.08
N GLY A 446 23.98 -37.15 2.58
CA GLY A 446 23.12 -38.18 2.02
C GLY A 446 22.57 -37.82 0.64
N ARG A 447 22.00 -38.84 -0.03
CA ARG A 447 21.47 -38.70 -1.41
C ARG A 447 20.42 -37.57 -1.49
N ALA A 448 19.43 -37.58 -0.62
CA ALA A 448 18.33 -36.59 -0.66
C ALA A 448 18.83 -35.14 -0.45
N ALA A 449 19.82 -34.94 0.42
CA ALA A 449 20.43 -33.62 0.63
C ALA A 449 21.26 -33.16 -0.58
N ARG A 450 21.89 -34.09 -1.31
CA ARG A 450 22.61 -33.78 -2.55
C ARG A 450 21.64 -33.39 -3.65
N GLU A 451 20.57 -34.16 -3.85
CA GLU A 451 19.50 -33.86 -4.82
C GLU A 451 18.90 -32.48 -4.57
N LEU A 452 18.61 -32.12 -3.31
CA LEU A 452 18.13 -30.78 -2.97
C LEU A 452 19.14 -29.67 -3.33
N ARG A 453 20.46 -29.88 -3.04
CA ARG A 453 21.49 -28.92 -3.44
C ARG A 453 21.59 -28.76 -4.96
N GLU A 454 21.49 -29.85 -5.70
CA GLU A 454 21.50 -29.83 -7.16
C GLU A 454 20.31 -29.03 -7.71
N ILE A 455 19.11 -29.24 -7.16
CA ILE A 455 17.90 -28.46 -7.51
C ILE A 455 18.10 -26.96 -7.22
N LEU A 456 18.66 -26.61 -6.07
CA LEU A 456 18.93 -25.22 -5.70
C LEU A 456 20.06 -24.56 -6.52
N ALA A 457 20.91 -25.34 -7.17
CA ALA A 457 21.98 -24.86 -8.04
C ALA A 457 21.53 -24.64 -9.50
N LEU A 458 20.34 -25.09 -9.88
CA LEU A 458 19.81 -24.90 -11.22
C LEU A 458 19.50 -23.43 -11.50
N PRO A 459 19.89 -22.88 -12.66
CA PRO A 459 19.53 -21.54 -13.05
C PRO A 459 17.99 -21.37 -13.07
N PRO A 460 17.45 -20.24 -12.63
CA PRO A 460 16.02 -19.96 -12.76
C PRO A 460 15.61 -20.06 -14.26
N GLY A 461 14.71 -20.99 -14.59
CA GLY A 461 14.15 -21.13 -15.93
C GLY A 461 14.69 -22.28 -16.79
N GLN A 462 15.57 -23.16 -16.30
CA GLN A 462 16.05 -24.35 -16.99
C GLN A 462 15.42 -25.66 -16.46
N MET A 463 14.14 -25.64 -16.16
CA MET A 463 13.39 -26.87 -15.81
C MET A 463 12.21 -27.06 -16.73
#